data_3837cb82bdadb033289d374bfb54b6c8
#
_entry.id   3837cb82bdadb033289d374bfb54b6c8
#
_cell.length_a   1.000
_cell.length_b   1.000
_cell.length_c   1.000
_cell.angle_alpha   90.00
_cell.angle_beta   90.00
_cell.angle_gamma   90.00
#
_symmetry.space_group_name_H-M   'P 1'
#
loop_
_entity.id
_entity.type
_entity.pdbx_description
1 polymer ?
#
loop_
_entity_poly.entity_id
_entity_poly.type
_entity_poly.pdbx_seq_one_letter_code
_entity_poly.pdbx_strand_id
1 'polypeptide(L)'
;MSYGSTDVLQGVDLDIHRGEIFALLGPNGAGKTTTVEILEGFRRRSSGEVRVLGTDPLRGDDAWRGRLGLVLQSWRDHARWRVGELLGHFAAYYPDPRDPVALLDLVGLTGQADQQVSRLSGGRRRRLDVALGIVGRPELLFLDEPTTGFDPEARHDFHVLVEKLARDEGVTVLLTTHDLIEAERLADRIAVLVDGRIRVCGSPAELARQAAARAEVRWTAEDGTPRRERTDDPSQLVWELHREAGGPITDLEVRRPTLEDTYLHMVNAENRHAHPAHAHPAHARNREDEAA
;
A
#
# COMPACT_ATOMS: atom_id res chain seq x y z
N MET A 1 -4.62 -16.01 -10.78
CA MET A 1 -5.98 -16.16 -10.18
C MET A 1 -6.99 -15.54 -11.11
N SER A 2 -8.00 -16.32 -11.53
CA SER A 2 -8.96 -15.89 -12.56
C SER A 2 -10.39 -15.92 -12.02
N TYR A 3 -11.20 -14.93 -12.40
CA TYR A 3 -12.64 -14.88 -12.18
C TYR A 3 -13.36 -14.96 -13.53
N GLY A 4 -13.87 -16.15 -13.88
CA GLY A 4 -14.41 -16.35 -15.21
C GLY A 4 -13.35 -16.13 -16.28
N SER A 5 -13.53 -15.11 -17.13
CA SER A 5 -12.57 -14.73 -18.19
C SER A 5 -11.54 -13.68 -17.76
N THR A 6 -11.59 -13.17 -16.51
CA THR A 6 -10.70 -12.10 -16.04
C THR A 6 -9.62 -12.64 -15.13
N ASP A 7 -8.37 -12.48 -15.52
CA ASP A 7 -7.19 -12.80 -14.70
C ASP A 7 -6.88 -11.65 -13.77
N VAL A 8 -7.20 -11.81 -12.47
CA VAL A 8 -6.94 -10.80 -11.44
C VAL A 8 -5.50 -10.86 -10.95
N LEU A 9 -4.91 -12.07 -10.83
CA LEU A 9 -3.49 -12.26 -10.50
C LEU A 9 -2.83 -13.08 -11.60
N GLN A 10 -1.73 -12.56 -12.13
CA GLN A 10 -1.02 -13.09 -13.30
C GLN A 10 0.42 -13.52 -12.98
N GLY A 11 0.58 -14.33 -11.94
CA GLY A 11 1.88 -14.72 -11.42
C GLY A 11 2.41 -13.67 -10.44
N VAL A 12 2.22 -13.92 -9.15
CA VAL A 12 2.71 -13.10 -8.05
C VAL A 12 3.74 -13.94 -7.32
N ASP A 13 5.00 -13.53 -7.41
CA ASP A 13 6.11 -14.11 -6.65
C ASP A 13 6.44 -13.13 -5.52
N LEU A 14 6.31 -13.60 -4.28
CA LEU A 14 6.41 -12.79 -3.09
C LEU A 14 7.00 -13.60 -1.94
N ASP A 15 7.95 -13.01 -1.24
CA ASP A 15 8.48 -13.51 0.00
C ASP A 15 8.40 -12.43 1.09
N ILE A 16 7.99 -12.81 2.29
CA ILE A 16 7.87 -11.92 3.44
C ILE A 16 8.67 -12.54 4.59
N HIS A 17 9.58 -11.76 5.17
CA HIS A 17 10.45 -12.22 6.23
C HIS A 17 9.78 -12.03 7.60
N ARG A 18 10.18 -12.87 8.56
CA ARG A 18 9.66 -12.77 9.93
C ARG A 18 10.08 -11.45 10.58
N GLY A 19 9.14 -10.79 11.24
CA GLY A 19 9.36 -9.55 11.99
C GLY A 19 9.49 -8.30 11.12
N GLU A 20 9.31 -8.41 9.78
CA GLU A 20 9.27 -7.22 8.92
C GLU A 20 7.85 -6.64 8.81
N ILE A 21 7.79 -5.36 8.53
CA ILE A 21 6.60 -4.70 8.02
C ILE A 21 6.70 -4.69 6.50
N PHE A 22 5.84 -5.44 5.83
CA PHE A 22 5.78 -5.55 4.38
C PHE A 22 4.55 -4.84 3.83
N ALA A 23 4.73 -3.93 2.87
CA ALA A 23 3.64 -3.23 2.21
C ALA A 23 3.37 -3.78 0.81
N LEU A 24 2.12 -4.17 0.54
CA LEU A 24 1.63 -4.45 -0.79
C LEU A 24 0.91 -3.19 -1.33
N LEU A 25 1.65 -2.39 -2.09
CA LEU A 25 1.20 -1.13 -2.67
C LEU A 25 0.59 -1.36 -4.06
N GLY A 26 -0.51 -0.70 -4.36
CA GLY A 26 -1.10 -0.74 -5.71
C GLY A 26 -2.42 0.00 -5.81
N PRO A 27 -2.87 0.34 -7.02
CA PRO A 27 -4.15 1.00 -7.23
C PRO A 27 -5.32 0.09 -6.87
N ASN A 28 -6.52 0.67 -6.80
CA ASN A 28 -7.74 -0.12 -6.61
C ASN A 28 -7.95 -1.06 -7.79
N GLY A 29 -8.30 -2.32 -7.49
CA GLY A 29 -8.47 -3.34 -8.51
C GLY A 29 -7.17 -4.07 -8.93
N ALA A 30 -6.00 -3.68 -8.44
CA ALA A 30 -4.72 -4.33 -8.78
C ALA A 30 -4.61 -5.80 -8.31
N GLY A 31 -5.49 -6.25 -7.41
CA GLY A 31 -5.48 -7.61 -6.87
C GLY A 31 -4.97 -7.72 -5.43
N LYS A 32 -4.77 -6.59 -4.71
CA LYS A 32 -4.27 -6.57 -3.31
C LYS A 32 -5.12 -7.46 -2.39
N THR A 33 -6.41 -7.16 -2.28
CA THR A 33 -7.35 -7.93 -1.45
C THR A 33 -7.41 -9.40 -1.86
N THR A 34 -7.42 -9.69 -3.17
CA THR A 34 -7.38 -11.08 -3.66
C THR A 34 -6.09 -11.81 -3.24
N THR A 35 -4.95 -11.12 -3.24
CA THR A 35 -3.68 -11.67 -2.76
C THR A 35 -3.77 -11.99 -1.27
N VAL A 36 -4.23 -11.03 -0.46
CA VAL A 36 -4.40 -11.20 0.99
C VAL A 36 -5.36 -12.35 1.30
N GLU A 37 -6.54 -12.41 0.68
CA GLU A 37 -7.51 -13.49 0.88
C GLU A 37 -6.96 -14.88 0.55
N ILE A 38 -6.04 -14.98 -0.43
CA ILE A 38 -5.34 -16.25 -0.74
C ILE A 38 -4.35 -16.59 0.38
N LEU A 39 -3.60 -15.61 0.89
CA LEU A 39 -2.63 -15.80 1.98
C LEU A 39 -3.31 -16.15 3.31
N GLU A 40 -4.49 -15.62 3.57
CA GLU A 40 -5.33 -15.91 4.72
C GLU A 40 -6.05 -17.28 4.63
N GLY A 41 -6.10 -17.87 3.43
CA GLY A 41 -6.81 -19.12 3.17
C GLY A 41 -8.32 -18.96 2.94
N PHE A 42 -8.83 -17.73 2.86
CA PHE A 42 -10.24 -17.49 2.52
C PHE A 42 -10.53 -17.74 1.04
N ARG A 43 -9.52 -17.59 0.20
CA ARG A 43 -9.67 -17.75 -1.25
C ARG A 43 -8.77 -18.85 -1.79
N ARG A 44 -9.36 -19.68 -2.64
CA ARG A 44 -8.60 -20.71 -3.34
C ARG A 44 -7.87 -20.11 -4.54
N ARG A 45 -6.55 -20.29 -4.60
CA ARG A 45 -5.75 -19.94 -5.78
C ARG A 45 -6.05 -20.84 -6.97
N SER A 46 -5.90 -20.35 -8.18
CA SER A 46 -6.09 -21.12 -9.41
C SER A 46 -4.89 -22.05 -9.70
N SER A 47 -3.66 -21.58 -9.40
CA SER A 47 -2.41 -22.33 -9.63
C SER A 47 -1.28 -21.77 -8.75
N GLY A 48 -0.11 -22.39 -8.81
CA GLY A 48 1.08 -21.98 -8.05
C GLY A 48 1.12 -22.53 -6.63
N GLU A 49 2.17 -22.17 -5.91
CA GLU A 49 2.38 -22.55 -4.52
C GLU A 49 2.25 -21.34 -3.61
N VAL A 50 1.70 -21.55 -2.42
CA VAL A 50 1.62 -20.54 -1.35
C VAL A 50 1.95 -21.23 -0.04
N ARG A 51 2.82 -20.60 0.74
CA ARG A 51 3.15 -21.02 2.10
C ARG A 51 3.10 -19.82 3.03
N VAL A 52 2.29 -19.89 4.05
CA VAL A 52 2.20 -18.88 5.11
C VAL A 52 2.53 -19.54 6.44
N LEU A 53 3.54 -19.04 7.12
CA LEU A 53 4.10 -19.68 8.32
C LEU A 53 4.41 -21.17 8.13
N GLY A 54 4.89 -21.55 6.92
CA GLY A 54 5.26 -22.91 6.55
C GLY A 54 4.11 -23.81 6.09
N THR A 55 2.87 -23.34 6.15
CA THR A 55 1.65 -24.12 5.81
C THR A 55 1.00 -23.59 4.53
N ASP A 56 0.45 -24.48 3.70
CA ASP A 56 -0.45 -24.09 2.62
C ASP A 56 -1.77 -23.56 3.23
N PRO A 57 -2.15 -22.30 2.98
CA PRO A 57 -3.36 -21.71 3.58
C PRO A 57 -4.65 -22.51 3.36
N LEU A 58 -4.75 -23.24 2.25
CA LEU A 58 -5.90 -24.11 1.97
C LEU A 58 -5.97 -25.36 2.87
N ARG A 59 -4.89 -25.66 3.59
CA ARG A 59 -4.77 -26.79 4.51
C ARG A 59 -4.58 -26.34 5.96
N GLY A 60 -4.67 -25.02 6.20
CA GLY A 60 -4.53 -24.44 7.53
C GLY A 60 -5.59 -24.96 8.48
N ASP A 61 -5.17 -25.49 9.61
CA ASP A 61 -6.02 -25.91 10.73
C ASP A 61 -6.26 -24.73 11.71
N ASP A 62 -6.97 -24.98 12.78
CA ASP A 62 -7.27 -23.94 13.77
C ASP A 62 -6.02 -23.46 14.52
N ALA A 63 -5.04 -24.34 14.72
CA ALA A 63 -3.77 -23.98 15.33
C ALA A 63 -2.98 -23.02 14.42
N TRP A 64 -2.97 -23.27 13.11
CA TRP A 64 -2.38 -22.37 12.14
C TRP A 64 -3.14 -21.02 12.06
N ARG A 65 -4.49 -21.05 12.03
CA ARG A 65 -5.31 -19.83 12.02
C ARG A 65 -5.10 -18.98 13.26
N GLY A 66 -4.92 -19.61 14.42
CA GLY A 66 -4.61 -18.92 15.69
C GLY A 66 -3.30 -18.14 15.68
N ARG A 67 -2.39 -18.42 14.73
CA ARG A 67 -1.13 -17.70 14.52
C ARG A 67 -1.27 -16.48 13.58
N LEU A 68 -2.46 -16.28 13.00
CA LEU A 68 -2.77 -15.15 12.11
C LEU A 68 -3.65 -14.14 12.82
N GLY A 69 -3.33 -12.88 12.65
CA GLY A 69 -4.18 -11.75 13.02
C GLY A 69 -4.74 -11.09 11.76
N LEU A 70 -6.01 -10.72 11.78
CA LEU A 70 -6.70 -10.15 10.63
C LEU A 70 -7.38 -8.85 11.02
N VAL A 71 -7.11 -7.78 10.27
CA VAL A 71 -7.78 -6.49 10.41
C VAL A 71 -8.33 -6.09 9.05
N LEU A 72 -9.58 -6.44 8.81
CA LEU A 72 -10.26 -6.23 7.52
C LEU A 72 -10.66 -4.77 7.32
N GLN A 73 -10.84 -4.35 6.06
CA GLN A 73 -11.20 -2.99 5.68
C GLN A 73 -12.52 -2.51 6.32
N SER A 74 -13.52 -3.37 6.42
CA SER A 74 -14.80 -3.05 7.05
C SER A 74 -15.35 -4.22 7.84
N TRP A 75 -15.47 -4.01 9.13
CA TRP A 75 -16.19 -4.94 10.00
C TRP A 75 -17.15 -4.17 10.89
N ARG A 76 -18.45 -4.43 10.77
CA ARG A 76 -19.50 -3.65 11.45
C ARG A 76 -20.28 -4.46 12.46
N ASP A 77 -19.87 -5.69 12.75
CA ASP A 77 -20.52 -6.53 13.74
C ASP A 77 -20.24 -6.05 15.17
N HIS A 78 -21.03 -6.54 16.10
CA HIS A 78 -20.89 -6.26 17.53
C HIS A 78 -21.10 -4.80 17.97
N ALA A 79 -21.84 -4.00 17.20
CA ALA A 79 -22.08 -2.57 17.47
C ALA A 79 -22.62 -2.27 18.89
N ARG A 80 -23.37 -3.20 19.49
CA ARG A 80 -24.00 -3.06 20.80
C ARG A 80 -23.13 -3.51 21.97
N TRP A 81 -22.02 -4.22 21.69
CA TRP A 81 -21.10 -4.69 22.73
C TRP A 81 -20.30 -3.53 23.32
N ARG A 82 -19.87 -3.66 24.56
CA ARG A 82 -18.85 -2.79 25.14
C ARG A 82 -17.48 -3.24 24.66
N VAL A 83 -16.55 -2.30 24.55
CA VAL A 83 -15.20 -2.55 24.05
C VAL A 83 -14.48 -3.65 24.85
N GLY A 84 -14.49 -3.56 26.18
CA GLY A 84 -13.87 -4.56 27.04
C GLY A 84 -14.57 -5.92 27.00
N GLU A 85 -15.91 -5.95 26.92
CA GLU A 85 -16.67 -7.20 26.77
C GLU A 85 -16.33 -7.91 25.47
N LEU A 86 -16.22 -7.16 24.37
CA LEU A 86 -15.87 -7.71 23.07
C LEU A 86 -14.46 -8.30 23.05
N LEU A 87 -13.47 -7.59 23.61
CA LEU A 87 -12.12 -8.10 23.74
C LEU A 87 -12.04 -9.35 24.61
N GLY A 88 -12.72 -9.37 25.75
CA GLY A 88 -12.79 -10.55 26.61
C GLY A 88 -13.44 -11.75 25.93
N HIS A 89 -14.49 -11.50 25.13
CA HIS A 89 -15.15 -12.54 24.35
C HIS A 89 -14.21 -13.16 23.31
N PHE A 90 -13.49 -12.33 22.54
CA PHE A 90 -12.51 -12.83 21.55
C PHE A 90 -11.33 -13.52 22.20
N ALA A 91 -10.84 -13.01 23.33
CA ALA A 91 -9.77 -13.65 24.09
C ALA A 91 -10.12 -15.11 24.45
N ALA A 92 -11.38 -15.40 24.75
CA ALA A 92 -11.83 -16.74 25.13
C ALA A 92 -11.72 -17.80 23.99
N TYR A 93 -11.49 -17.40 22.75
CA TYR A 93 -11.27 -18.33 21.64
C TYR A 93 -9.81 -18.84 21.54
N TYR A 94 -8.88 -18.21 22.25
CA TYR A 94 -7.47 -18.53 22.16
C TYR A 94 -6.97 -19.24 23.42
N PRO A 95 -6.06 -20.22 23.33
CA PRO A 95 -5.52 -20.93 24.49
C PRO A 95 -4.61 -20.06 25.37
N ASP A 96 -3.89 -19.11 24.75
CA ASP A 96 -2.97 -18.16 25.43
C ASP A 96 -3.22 -16.74 24.88
N PRO A 97 -4.35 -16.12 25.22
CA PRO A 97 -4.65 -14.79 24.74
C PRO A 97 -3.81 -13.72 25.44
N ARG A 98 -3.70 -12.55 24.85
CA ARG A 98 -3.28 -11.35 25.57
C ARG A 98 -4.32 -10.97 26.60
N ASP A 99 -3.89 -10.41 27.72
CA ASP A 99 -4.80 -9.83 28.69
C ASP A 99 -5.56 -8.66 28.06
N PRO A 100 -6.92 -8.69 28.05
CA PRO A 100 -7.75 -7.64 27.49
C PRO A 100 -7.48 -6.24 28.05
N VAL A 101 -7.11 -6.14 29.34
CA VAL A 101 -6.81 -4.85 29.99
C VAL A 101 -5.48 -4.29 29.43
N ALA A 102 -4.45 -5.12 29.35
CA ALA A 102 -3.16 -4.74 28.75
C ALA A 102 -3.30 -4.40 27.25
N LEU A 103 -4.21 -5.09 26.54
CA LEU A 103 -4.53 -4.77 25.15
C LEU A 103 -5.18 -3.39 25.00
N LEU A 104 -6.13 -3.06 25.85
CA LEU A 104 -6.77 -1.74 25.85
C LEU A 104 -5.76 -0.62 26.09
N ASP A 105 -4.80 -0.85 26.98
CA ASP A 105 -3.70 0.09 27.22
C ASP A 105 -2.79 0.22 26.01
N LEU A 106 -2.38 -0.91 25.41
CA LEU A 106 -1.54 -0.96 24.22
C LEU A 106 -2.11 -0.16 23.04
N VAL A 107 -3.42 -0.28 22.80
CA VAL A 107 -4.11 0.41 21.69
C VAL A 107 -4.67 1.79 22.08
N GLY A 108 -4.46 2.24 23.33
CA GLY A 108 -4.93 3.54 23.83
C GLY A 108 -6.45 3.64 23.95
N LEU A 109 -7.12 2.56 24.39
CA LEU A 109 -8.58 2.49 24.55
C LEU A 109 -9.03 2.22 26.00
N THR A 110 -8.12 2.33 26.98
CA THR A 110 -8.44 2.07 28.41
C THR A 110 -9.64 2.87 28.87
N GLY A 111 -9.73 4.16 28.53
CA GLY A 111 -10.85 5.03 28.89
C GLY A 111 -12.16 4.73 28.16
N GLN A 112 -12.17 3.82 27.19
CA GLN A 112 -13.32 3.41 26.38
C GLN A 112 -13.78 1.98 26.68
N ALA A 113 -13.21 1.31 27.66
CA ALA A 113 -13.53 -0.09 28.00
C ALA A 113 -15.04 -0.36 28.14
N ASP A 114 -15.77 0.56 28.81
CA ASP A 114 -17.21 0.48 29.04
C ASP A 114 -18.06 1.12 27.95
N GLN A 115 -17.43 1.75 26.94
CA GLN A 115 -18.15 2.39 25.85
C GLN A 115 -18.64 1.37 24.82
N GLN A 116 -19.85 1.60 24.30
CA GLN A 116 -20.34 0.79 23.17
C GLN A 116 -19.50 1.02 21.93
N VAL A 117 -19.23 -0.08 21.22
CA VAL A 117 -18.44 -0.09 19.97
C VAL A 117 -19.01 0.85 18.91
N SER A 118 -20.35 0.97 18.82
CA SER A 118 -21.04 1.90 17.91
C SER A 118 -20.77 3.38 18.19
N ARG A 119 -20.29 3.72 19.39
CA ARG A 119 -20.01 5.10 19.81
C ARG A 119 -18.55 5.50 19.63
N LEU A 120 -17.69 4.59 19.17
CA LEU A 120 -16.30 4.89 18.89
C LEU A 120 -16.18 5.74 17.62
N SER A 121 -15.23 6.69 17.61
CA SER A 121 -14.78 7.34 16.37
C SER A 121 -14.11 6.32 15.43
N GLY A 122 -14.00 6.64 14.15
CA GLY A 122 -13.37 5.76 13.16
C GLY A 122 -11.96 5.29 13.57
N GLY A 123 -11.11 6.21 14.02
CA GLY A 123 -9.76 5.87 14.49
C GLY A 123 -9.76 4.96 15.73
N ARG A 124 -10.63 5.24 16.72
CA ARG A 124 -10.77 4.37 17.91
C ARG A 124 -11.33 3.00 17.54
N ARG A 125 -12.25 2.94 16.59
CA ARG A 125 -12.77 1.68 16.09
C ARG A 125 -11.64 0.86 15.43
N ARG A 126 -10.80 1.47 14.62
CA ARG A 126 -9.69 0.77 13.98
C ARG A 126 -8.64 0.26 14.98
N ARG A 127 -8.37 1.03 16.04
CA ARG A 127 -7.52 0.56 17.15
C ARG A 127 -8.13 -0.67 17.85
N LEU A 128 -9.45 -0.71 18.03
CA LEU A 128 -10.14 -1.91 18.53
C LEU A 128 -10.03 -3.09 17.57
N ASP A 129 -10.17 -2.86 16.26
CA ASP A 129 -10.02 -3.91 15.25
C ASP A 129 -8.61 -4.52 15.29
N VAL A 130 -7.58 -3.67 15.48
CA VAL A 130 -6.20 -4.16 15.71
C VAL A 130 -6.10 -4.97 17.01
N ALA A 131 -6.66 -4.49 18.11
CA ALA A 131 -6.65 -5.22 19.38
C ALA A 131 -7.30 -6.60 19.24
N LEU A 132 -8.40 -6.70 18.50
CA LEU A 132 -9.05 -7.98 18.18
C LEU A 132 -8.16 -8.87 17.30
N GLY A 133 -7.45 -8.28 16.31
CA GLY A 133 -6.52 -9.00 15.45
C GLY A 133 -5.31 -9.56 16.18
N ILE A 134 -4.86 -8.91 17.27
CA ILE A 134 -3.66 -9.32 18.00
C ILE A 134 -3.94 -10.02 19.34
N VAL A 135 -5.21 -10.20 19.71
CA VAL A 135 -5.59 -10.81 21.00
C VAL A 135 -5.01 -12.22 21.15
N GLY A 136 -4.94 -12.99 20.06
CA GLY A 136 -4.39 -14.35 20.02
C GLY A 136 -2.87 -14.44 19.93
N ARG A 137 -2.12 -13.35 20.08
CA ARG A 137 -0.65 -13.31 19.91
C ARG A 137 -0.19 -13.82 18.54
N PRO A 138 -0.68 -13.25 17.42
CA PRO A 138 -0.33 -13.73 16.09
C PRO A 138 1.16 -13.55 15.77
N GLU A 139 1.71 -14.45 14.95
CA GLU A 139 3.03 -14.30 14.35
C GLU A 139 2.99 -13.42 13.08
N LEU A 140 1.84 -13.39 12.41
CA LEU A 140 1.60 -12.59 11.20
C LEU A 140 0.27 -11.85 11.31
N LEU A 141 0.31 -10.53 11.13
CA LEU A 141 -0.84 -9.63 11.13
C LEU A 141 -1.10 -9.10 9.73
N PHE A 142 -2.30 -9.33 9.21
CA PHE A 142 -2.79 -8.75 7.97
C PHE A 142 -3.58 -7.48 8.24
N LEU A 143 -3.24 -6.40 7.52
CA LEU A 143 -3.89 -5.09 7.62
C LEU A 143 -4.35 -4.67 6.21
N ASP A 144 -5.65 -4.76 5.94
CA ASP A 144 -6.20 -4.37 4.64
C ASP A 144 -6.64 -2.90 4.66
N GLU A 145 -5.89 -2.03 3.93
CA GLU A 145 -6.07 -0.57 3.85
C GLU A 145 -6.36 0.09 5.22
N PRO A 146 -5.45 -0.05 6.19
CA PRO A 146 -5.77 0.17 7.60
C PRO A 146 -6.08 1.62 7.97
N THR A 147 -5.56 2.60 7.24
CA THR A 147 -5.69 4.02 7.57
C THR A 147 -6.65 4.79 6.66
N THR A 148 -7.38 4.09 5.80
CA THR A 148 -8.36 4.71 4.91
C THR A 148 -9.39 5.51 5.70
N GLY A 149 -9.50 6.81 5.40
CA GLY A 149 -10.44 7.71 6.08
C GLY A 149 -9.99 8.24 7.46
N PHE A 150 -8.73 8.02 7.84
CA PHE A 150 -8.17 8.62 9.07
C PHE A 150 -7.80 10.08 8.85
N ASP A 151 -7.97 10.87 9.91
CA ASP A 151 -7.28 12.15 10.02
C ASP A 151 -5.77 11.94 10.26
N PRO A 152 -4.94 12.99 10.08
CA PRO A 152 -3.49 12.86 10.21
C PRO A 152 -3.01 12.38 11.58
N GLU A 153 -3.70 12.77 12.67
CA GLU A 153 -3.34 12.39 14.04
C GLU A 153 -3.63 10.91 14.28
N ALA A 154 -4.86 10.47 13.94
CA ALA A 154 -5.24 9.06 14.05
C ALA A 154 -4.34 8.15 13.22
N ARG A 155 -3.93 8.58 12.01
CA ARG A 155 -2.99 7.87 11.16
C ARG A 155 -1.62 7.76 11.81
N HIS A 156 -1.08 8.86 12.35
CA HIS A 156 0.20 8.85 13.05
C HIS A 156 0.21 7.86 14.21
N ASP A 157 -0.80 7.92 15.07
CA ASP A 157 -0.91 7.04 16.23
C ASP A 157 -1.03 5.55 15.83
N PHE A 158 -1.75 5.30 14.73
CA PHE A 158 -1.86 3.95 14.18
C PHE A 158 -0.50 3.44 13.67
N HIS A 159 0.28 4.28 13.01
CA HIS A 159 1.62 3.93 12.54
C HIS A 159 2.53 3.58 13.73
N VAL A 160 2.52 4.37 14.79
CA VAL A 160 3.29 4.09 16.02
C VAL A 160 2.88 2.74 16.63
N LEU A 161 1.58 2.42 16.64
CA LEU A 161 1.10 1.12 17.12
C LEU A 161 1.64 -0.04 16.27
N VAL A 162 1.57 0.07 14.93
CA VAL A 162 2.05 -0.97 14.01
C VAL A 162 3.58 -1.16 14.17
N GLU A 163 4.34 -0.07 14.23
CA GLU A 163 5.78 -0.10 14.49
C GLU A 163 6.11 -0.82 15.80
N LYS A 164 5.39 -0.50 16.87
CA LYS A 164 5.57 -1.14 18.18
C LYS A 164 5.30 -2.66 18.11
N LEU A 165 4.23 -3.09 17.46
CA LEU A 165 3.94 -4.51 17.29
C LEU A 165 5.03 -5.25 16.53
N ALA A 166 5.57 -4.65 15.48
CA ALA A 166 6.63 -5.28 14.69
C ALA A 166 7.98 -5.26 15.40
N ARG A 167 8.40 -4.10 15.97
CA ARG A 167 9.75 -3.92 16.52
C ARG A 167 9.90 -4.50 17.93
N ASP A 168 8.93 -4.26 18.79
CA ASP A 168 9.04 -4.64 20.21
C ASP A 168 8.53 -6.07 20.44
N GLU A 169 7.56 -6.51 19.65
CA GLU A 169 6.91 -7.81 19.85
C GLU A 169 7.22 -8.84 18.78
N GLY A 170 7.95 -8.44 17.72
CA GLY A 170 8.39 -9.33 16.66
C GLY A 170 7.27 -9.83 15.75
N VAL A 171 6.11 -9.17 15.72
CA VAL A 171 5.00 -9.52 14.85
C VAL A 171 5.35 -9.17 13.39
N THR A 172 5.22 -10.13 12.49
CA THR A 172 5.31 -9.85 11.05
C THR A 172 4.04 -9.14 10.61
N VAL A 173 4.16 -8.08 9.83
CA VAL A 173 3.00 -7.31 9.36
C VAL A 173 2.97 -7.28 7.83
N LEU A 174 1.85 -7.72 7.24
CA LEU A 174 1.54 -7.47 5.84
C LEU A 174 0.41 -6.45 5.76
N LEU A 175 0.71 -5.27 5.26
CA LEU A 175 -0.30 -4.23 5.02
C LEU A 175 -0.54 -4.04 3.52
N THR A 176 -1.80 -3.84 3.14
CA THR A 176 -2.15 -3.34 1.82
C THR A 176 -2.42 -1.85 1.89
N THR A 177 -1.99 -1.11 0.89
CA THR A 177 -2.29 0.31 0.78
C THR A 177 -2.25 0.78 -0.68
N HIS A 178 -2.92 1.87 -0.98
CA HIS A 178 -2.75 2.64 -2.21
C HIS A 178 -2.01 3.96 -1.95
N ASP A 179 -1.70 4.26 -0.69
CA ASP A 179 -0.97 5.44 -0.25
C ASP A 179 0.53 5.14 -0.16
N LEU A 180 1.29 5.72 -1.09
CA LEU A 180 2.74 5.53 -1.14
C LEU A 180 3.44 6.08 0.10
N ILE A 181 2.96 7.23 0.64
CA ILE A 181 3.57 7.86 1.82
C ILE A 181 3.44 6.94 3.03
N GLU A 182 2.30 6.25 3.17
CA GLU A 182 2.11 5.24 4.20
C GLU A 182 3.10 4.08 4.05
N ALA A 183 3.22 3.55 2.82
CA ALA A 183 4.13 2.45 2.53
C ALA A 183 5.59 2.83 2.80
N GLU A 184 6.04 4.01 2.34
CA GLU A 184 7.41 4.50 2.56
C GLU A 184 7.74 4.72 4.04
N ARG A 185 6.75 5.16 4.82
CA ARG A 185 6.92 5.45 6.24
C ARG A 185 7.03 4.19 7.09
N LEU A 186 6.18 3.19 6.82
CA LEU A 186 6.01 2.04 7.70
C LEU A 186 6.84 0.83 7.29
N ALA A 187 6.95 0.59 5.97
CA ALA A 187 7.40 -0.69 5.49
C ALA A 187 8.93 -0.80 5.45
N ASP A 188 9.44 -1.97 5.85
CA ASP A 188 10.81 -2.36 5.59
C ASP A 188 11.02 -2.69 4.11
N ARG A 189 10.00 -3.30 3.49
CA ARG A 189 9.96 -3.62 2.06
C ARG A 189 8.58 -3.33 1.49
N ILE A 190 8.57 -2.86 0.24
CA ILE A 190 7.37 -2.54 -0.52
C ILE A 190 7.37 -3.38 -1.78
N ALA A 191 6.26 -4.07 -2.06
CA ALA A 191 5.98 -4.64 -3.36
C ALA A 191 4.90 -3.81 -4.06
N VAL A 192 5.17 -3.37 -5.28
CA VAL A 192 4.21 -2.64 -6.11
C VAL A 192 3.45 -3.63 -6.99
N LEU A 193 2.16 -3.80 -6.72
CA LEU A 193 1.25 -4.66 -7.47
C LEU A 193 0.45 -3.82 -8.47
N VAL A 194 0.59 -4.11 -9.76
CA VAL A 194 -0.17 -3.47 -10.84
C VAL A 194 -0.60 -4.54 -11.83
N ASP A 195 -1.88 -4.54 -12.21
CA ASP A 195 -2.51 -5.50 -13.11
C ASP A 195 -2.18 -6.97 -12.77
N GLY A 196 -2.29 -7.29 -11.48
CA GLY A 196 -2.09 -8.65 -10.98
C GLY A 196 -0.65 -9.15 -11.01
N ARG A 197 0.36 -8.26 -11.16
CA ARG A 197 1.80 -8.60 -11.16
C ARG A 197 2.58 -7.72 -10.21
N ILE A 198 3.57 -8.29 -9.55
CA ILE A 198 4.58 -7.49 -8.83
C ILE A 198 5.51 -6.88 -9.87
N ARG A 199 5.58 -5.54 -9.90
CA ARG A 199 6.44 -4.78 -10.83
C ARG A 199 7.81 -4.52 -10.24
N VAL A 200 7.85 -4.17 -8.98
CA VAL A 200 9.09 -3.97 -8.21
C VAL A 200 8.85 -4.43 -6.78
N CYS A 201 9.92 -4.87 -6.13
CA CYS A 201 9.92 -5.19 -4.70
C CYS A 201 11.30 -4.84 -4.12
N GLY A 202 11.32 -4.16 -2.99
CA GLY A 202 12.54 -3.78 -2.28
C GLY A 202 12.28 -2.85 -1.11
N SER A 203 13.32 -2.45 -0.41
CA SER A 203 13.21 -1.41 0.61
C SER A 203 12.87 -0.05 -0.02
N PRO A 204 12.24 0.88 0.73
CA PRO A 204 11.97 2.23 0.23
C PRO A 204 13.22 2.91 -0.36
N ALA A 205 14.37 2.73 0.29
CA ALA A 205 15.64 3.29 -0.18
C ALA A 205 16.15 2.65 -1.49
N GLU A 206 15.94 1.35 -1.69
CA GLU A 206 16.29 0.67 -2.96
C GLU A 206 15.38 1.12 -4.09
N LEU A 207 14.09 1.19 -3.83
CA LEU A 207 13.10 1.63 -4.81
C LEU A 207 13.34 3.10 -5.21
N ALA A 208 13.64 3.97 -4.24
CA ALA A 208 14.00 5.37 -4.51
C ALA A 208 15.28 5.49 -5.35
N ARG A 209 16.31 4.65 -5.11
CA ARG A 209 17.52 4.63 -5.93
C ARG A 209 17.24 4.15 -7.37
N GLN A 210 16.40 3.14 -7.54
CA GLN A 210 15.99 2.67 -8.87
C GLN A 210 15.19 3.75 -9.62
N ALA A 211 14.31 4.47 -8.90
CA ALA A 211 13.58 5.60 -9.44
C ALA A 211 14.50 6.75 -9.86
N ALA A 212 15.52 7.04 -9.04
CA ALA A 212 16.47 8.12 -9.24
C ALA A 212 17.53 7.85 -10.34
N ALA A 213 17.50 6.69 -11.00
CA ALA A 213 18.51 6.28 -11.97
C ALA A 213 18.67 7.25 -13.15
N ARG A 214 17.67 8.09 -13.45
CA ARG A 214 17.77 9.16 -14.45
C ARG A 214 17.16 10.45 -13.95
N ALA A 215 18.01 11.41 -13.61
CA ALA A 215 17.57 12.76 -13.28
C ALA A 215 17.03 13.47 -14.52
N GLU A 216 16.04 14.31 -14.36
CA GLU A 216 15.53 15.22 -15.39
C GLU A 216 16.09 16.62 -15.11
N VAL A 217 16.84 17.15 -16.06
CA VAL A 217 17.33 18.54 -16.04
C VAL A 217 16.43 19.35 -16.95
N ARG A 218 15.88 20.44 -16.43
CA ARG A 218 15.03 21.41 -17.14
C ARG A 218 15.72 22.75 -17.16
N TRP A 219 15.65 23.46 -18.28
CA TRP A 219 16.18 24.81 -18.40
C TRP A 219 15.48 25.56 -19.53
N THR A 220 15.62 26.87 -19.54
CA THR A 220 15.22 27.71 -20.66
C THR A 220 16.44 28.00 -21.51
N ALA A 221 16.41 27.63 -22.79
CA ALA A 221 17.49 27.91 -23.73
C ALA A 221 17.57 29.41 -24.05
N GLU A 222 18.67 29.87 -24.68
CA GLU A 222 18.89 31.30 -25.02
C GLU A 222 17.79 31.87 -25.95
N ASP A 223 17.17 31.02 -26.75
CA ASP A 223 16.04 31.37 -27.62
C ASP A 223 14.68 31.48 -26.88
N GLY A 224 14.67 31.31 -25.55
CA GLY A 224 13.48 31.32 -24.70
C GLY A 224 12.68 30.03 -24.72
N THR A 225 13.16 28.97 -25.40
CA THR A 225 12.46 27.70 -25.44
C THR A 225 12.76 26.84 -24.20
N PRO A 226 11.71 26.30 -23.51
CA PRO A 226 11.93 25.36 -22.42
C PRO A 226 12.47 24.02 -22.98
N ARG A 227 13.57 23.56 -22.39
CA ARG A 227 14.21 22.28 -22.72
C ARG A 227 14.21 21.36 -21.52
N ARG A 228 14.26 20.07 -21.80
CA ARG A 228 14.39 19.01 -20.79
C ARG A 228 15.22 17.86 -21.33
N GLU A 229 16.08 17.33 -20.48
CA GLU A 229 16.90 16.16 -20.80
C GLU A 229 16.97 15.24 -19.59
N ARG A 230 17.01 13.91 -19.84
CA ARG A 230 17.16 12.89 -18.81
C ARG A 230 18.58 12.35 -18.86
N THR A 231 19.27 12.38 -17.72
CA THR A 231 20.67 11.98 -17.61
C THR A 231 20.91 11.16 -16.34
N ASP A 232 21.88 10.24 -16.43
CA ASP A 232 22.39 9.49 -15.29
C ASP A 232 23.36 10.34 -14.45
N ASP A 233 24.00 11.36 -15.07
CA ASP A 233 24.86 12.33 -14.39
C ASP A 233 24.37 13.76 -14.62
N PRO A 234 23.46 14.28 -13.75
CA PRO A 234 22.95 15.62 -13.86
C PRO A 234 24.04 16.70 -13.61
N SER A 235 25.07 16.38 -12.83
CA SER A 235 26.14 17.33 -12.54
C SER A 235 26.99 17.59 -13.79
N GLN A 236 27.30 16.55 -14.54
CA GLN A 236 28.00 16.68 -15.81
C GLN A 236 27.18 17.47 -16.83
N LEU A 237 25.90 17.12 -16.99
CA LEU A 237 25.02 17.82 -17.93
C LEU A 237 24.88 19.32 -17.58
N VAL A 238 24.67 19.66 -16.32
CA VAL A 238 24.59 21.06 -15.87
C VAL A 238 25.90 21.80 -16.12
N TRP A 239 27.06 21.14 -15.91
CA TRP A 239 28.36 21.75 -16.18
C TRP A 239 28.57 21.99 -17.70
N GLU A 240 28.15 21.05 -18.55
CA GLU A 240 28.20 21.19 -20.01
C GLU A 240 27.32 22.35 -20.50
N LEU A 241 26.07 22.40 -20.02
CA LEU A 241 25.13 23.49 -20.33
C LEU A 241 25.69 24.86 -19.90
N HIS A 242 26.28 24.94 -18.70
CA HIS A 242 26.85 26.18 -18.20
C HIS A 242 28.07 26.64 -19.05
N ARG A 243 28.87 25.69 -19.50
CA ARG A 243 30.03 25.97 -20.40
C ARG A 243 29.55 26.43 -21.77
N GLU A 244 28.48 25.87 -22.32
CA GLU A 244 27.91 26.24 -23.62
C GLU A 244 27.25 27.61 -23.59
N ALA A 245 26.47 27.90 -22.54
CA ALA A 245 25.77 29.18 -22.36
C ALA A 245 26.75 30.35 -22.06
N GLY A 246 27.94 30.06 -21.58
CA GLY A 246 28.92 31.11 -21.19
C GLY A 246 28.50 32.01 -20.05
N GLY A 247 27.38 31.67 -19.37
CA GLY A 247 26.75 32.44 -18.30
C GLY A 247 25.70 31.67 -17.50
N PRO A 248 24.91 32.36 -16.67
CA PRO A 248 23.85 31.72 -15.87
C PRO A 248 22.79 31.06 -16.77
N ILE A 249 22.39 29.82 -16.43
CA ILE A 249 21.33 29.11 -17.13
C ILE A 249 19.99 29.55 -16.52
N THR A 250 19.09 30.02 -17.37
CA THR A 250 17.77 30.49 -16.94
C THR A 250 16.87 29.31 -16.59
N ASP A 251 16.12 29.40 -15.46
CA ASP A 251 15.17 28.44 -14.97
C ASP A 251 15.74 27.01 -14.85
N LEU A 252 17.02 26.88 -14.49
CA LEU A 252 17.65 25.59 -14.29
C LEU A 252 17.04 24.85 -13.09
N GLU A 253 16.44 23.71 -13.36
CA GLU A 253 15.92 22.78 -12.36
C GLU A 253 16.52 21.41 -12.57
N VAL A 254 17.06 20.80 -11.52
CA VAL A 254 17.52 19.41 -11.53
C VAL A 254 16.60 18.62 -10.63
N ARG A 255 15.77 17.79 -11.22
CA ARG A 255 14.81 16.92 -10.51
C ARG A 255 15.23 15.47 -10.62
N ARG A 256 15.44 14.83 -9.50
CA ARG A 256 15.54 13.35 -9.47
C ARG A 256 14.13 12.81 -9.30
N PRO A 257 13.72 11.83 -10.11
CA PRO A 257 12.44 11.15 -9.93
C PRO A 257 12.35 10.59 -8.51
N THR A 258 11.18 10.73 -7.92
CA THR A 258 10.84 10.13 -6.64
C THR A 258 10.26 8.74 -6.85
N LEU A 259 10.11 7.96 -5.78
CA LEU A 259 9.35 6.71 -5.85
C LEU A 259 7.91 6.96 -6.30
N GLU A 260 7.33 8.11 -5.93
CA GLU A 260 6.01 8.56 -6.38
C GLU A 260 5.95 8.72 -7.90
N ASP A 261 6.93 9.39 -8.51
CA ASP A 261 7.01 9.54 -9.97
C ASP A 261 7.09 8.16 -10.66
N THR A 262 7.86 7.23 -10.10
CA THR A 262 8.01 5.87 -10.61
C THR A 262 6.72 5.08 -10.47
N TYR A 263 6.08 5.14 -9.32
CA TYR A 263 4.78 4.52 -9.07
C TYR A 263 3.71 5.04 -10.02
N LEU A 264 3.57 6.36 -10.14
CA LEU A 264 2.63 6.99 -11.06
C LEU A 264 2.94 6.63 -12.52
N HIS A 265 4.21 6.50 -12.88
CA HIS A 265 4.59 6.09 -14.22
C HIS A 265 4.19 4.64 -14.53
N MET A 266 4.37 3.72 -13.57
CA MET A 266 3.95 2.31 -13.70
C MET A 266 2.42 2.20 -13.84
N VAL A 267 1.66 2.90 -12.99
CA VAL A 267 0.19 2.89 -13.01
C VAL A 267 -0.35 3.52 -14.29
N ASN A 268 0.22 4.65 -14.74
CA ASN A 268 -0.26 5.37 -15.93
C ASN A 268 0.16 4.71 -17.26
N ALA A 269 1.30 4.03 -17.32
CA ALA A 269 1.73 3.32 -18.51
C ALA A 269 0.73 2.22 -18.90
N GLU A 270 0.15 1.55 -17.92
CA GLU A 270 -0.80 0.46 -18.14
C GLU A 270 -2.22 0.94 -18.42
N ASN A 271 -2.66 2.05 -17.82
CA ASN A 271 -3.93 2.69 -18.18
C ASN A 271 -4.01 3.09 -19.66
N ARG A 272 -2.86 3.38 -20.29
CA ARG A 272 -2.80 3.65 -21.74
C ARG A 272 -2.95 2.39 -22.61
N HIS A 273 -2.58 1.21 -22.11
CA HIS A 273 -2.73 -0.06 -22.81
C HIS A 273 -4.13 -0.66 -22.63
N ALA A 274 -4.81 -0.34 -21.54
CA ALA A 274 -6.17 -0.80 -21.24
C ALA A 274 -7.26 -0.02 -21.97
N HIS A 275 -7.00 1.24 -22.41
CA HIS A 275 -7.94 2.06 -23.19
C HIS A 275 -7.20 2.63 -24.39
N PRO A 276 -7.18 1.91 -25.55
CA PRO A 276 -6.82 2.53 -26.82
C PRO A 276 -7.84 3.64 -27.12
N ALA A 277 -7.34 4.86 -27.22
CA ALA A 277 -8.07 6.10 -27.31
C ALA A 277 -9.26 6.02 -28.28
N HIS A 278 -10.45 6.34 -27.78
CA HIS A 278 -11.47 6.97 -28.63
C HIS A 278 -10.93 8.33 -29.10
N ALA A 279 -10.20 8.32 -30.19
CA ALA A 279 -9.90 9.52 -30.92
C ALA A 279 -11.21 10.07 -31.45
N HIS A 280 -11.69 11.17 -30.85
CA HIS A 280 -12.75 11.98 -31.44
C HIS A 280 -12.24 12.48 -32.80
N PRO A 281 -12.94 12.21 -33.90
CA PRO A 281 -12.65 12.88 -35.16
C PRO A 281 -13.05 14.35 -35.01
N ALA A 282 -12.06 15.22 -35.15
CA ALA A 282 -12.28 16.65 -35.24
C ALA A 282 -13.31 16.94 -36.33
N HIS A 283 -14.37 17.68 -35.98
CA HIS A 283 -15.33 18.24 -36.90
C HIS A 283 -14.59 19.15 -37.89
N ALA A 284 -14.37 18.65 -39.11
CA ALA A 284 -14.13 19.48 -40.26
C ALA A 284 -15.46 20.19 -40.63
N ARG A 285 -15.57 21.45 -40.31
CA ARG A 285 -16.60 22.33 -40.82
C ARG A 285 -16.29 22.60 -42.28
N ASN A 286 -17.03 21.97 -43.19
CA ASN A 286 -17.16 22.44 -44.55
C ASN A 286 -17.99 23.73 -44.51
N ARG A 287 -17.36 24.84 -44.91
CA ARG A 287 -18.02 26.00 -45.50
C ARG A 287 -18.06 25.75 -47.00
N GLU A 288 -19.21 25.81 -47.56
CA GLU A 288 -19.66 26.02 -48.96
C GLU A 288 -21.12 25.57 -48.95
N ASP A 289 -22.17 26.36 -49.16
CA ASP A 289 -22.47 27.28 -50.22
C ASP A 289 -23.65 28.16 -49.81
N GLU A 290 -23.44 29.45 -49.94
CA GLU A 290 -24.49 30.45 -50.01
C GLU A 290 -24.39 31.05 -51.42
N ALA A 291 -25.25 30.63 -52.36
CA ALA A 291 -25.63 31.37 -53.57
C ALA A 291 -26.67 30.59 -54.36
N ALA A 292 -27.94 30.95 -54.22
CA ALA A 292 -28.94 31.19 -55.24
C ALA A 292 -30.34 31.29 -54.62
#